data_3c4874a57bb52b40c857144083da40bf
#
_entry.id   3c4874a57bb52b40c857144083da40bf
#
_cell.length_a   1.000
_cell.length_b   1.000
_cell.length_c   1.000
_cell.angle_alpha   90.00
_cell.angle_beta   90.00
_cell.angle_gamma   90.00
#
_symmetry.space_group_name_H-M   'P 1'
#
loop_
_entity.id
_entity.type
_entity.pdbx_description
1 polymer ?
#
loop_
_entity_poly.entity_id
_entity_poly.type
_entity_poly.pdbx_seq_one_letter_code
_entity_poly.pdbx_strand_id
1 'polypeptide(L)' 'MPRISLEAVRVNAKKTQKEWAELLGVSNTTVVNWEKGNTEPSLSQLRMMSELSGVPMDFISVPDKSN' A
#
# COMPACT_ATOMS: atom_id res chain seq x y z
N MET A 1 -12.61 -14.48 0.72
CA MET A 1 -11.25 -14.09 0.37
C MET A 1 -10.69 -13.19 1.45
N PRO A 2 -9.53 -13.49 2.00
CA PRO A 2 -8.93 -12.58 2.97
C PRO A 2 -8.57 -11.26 2.31
N ARG A 3 -8.76 -10.18 3.05
CA ARG A 3 -8.40 -8.85 2.64
C ARG A 3 -7.21 -8.39 3.46
N ILE A 4 -6.23 -7.81 2.80
CA ILE A 4 -4.98 -7.41 3.43
C ILE A 4 -4.85 -5.90 3.30
N SER A 5 -4.70 -5.19 4.42
CA SER A 5 -4.60 -3.74 4.43
C SER A 5 -3.31 -3.28 3.76
N LEU A 6 -3.28 -2.01 3.34
CA LEU A 6 -2.07 -1.46 2.73
C LEU A 6 -0.89 -1.54 3.69
N GLU A 7 -1.13 -1.29 4.98
CA GLU A 7 -0.06 -1.43 5.97
C GLU A 7 0.44 -2.87 6.03
N ALA A 8 -0.48 -3.83 6.05
CA ALA A 8 -0.10 -5.24 6.13
C ALA A 8 0.67 -5.69 4.89
N VAL A 9 0.31 -5.16 3.72
CA VAL A 9 1.06 -5.44 2.48
C VAL A 9 2.50 -4.98 2.63
N ARG A 10 2.69 -3.77 3.15
CA ARG A 10 4.03 -3.23 3.40
C ARG A 10 4.79 -4.08 4.40
N VAL A 11 4.15 -4.43 5.51
CA VAL A 11 4.80 -5.24 6.54
C VAL A 11 5.15 -6.63 6.01
N ASN A 12 4.30 -7.17 5.15
CA ASN A 12 4.58 -8.46 4.51
C ASN A 12 5.84 -8.38 3.64
N ALA A 13 6.13 -7.21 3.08
CA ALA A 13 7.35 -6.98 2.31
C ALA A 13 8.54 -6.66 3.23
N LYS A 14 8.32 -6.59 4.54
CA LYS A 14 9.35 -6.31 5.56
C LYS A 14 9.99 -4.95 5.35
N LYS A 15 9.17 -3.95 5.04
CA LYS A 15 9.63 -2.58 4.78
C LYS A 15 9.01 -1.61 5.77
N THR A 16 9.81 -0.60 6.16
CA THR A 16 9.29 0.55 6.89
C THR A 16 8.53 1.45 5.92
N GLN A 17 7.77 2.40 6.46
CA GLN A 17 7.07 3.36 5.62
C GLN A 17 8.06 4.14 4.75
N LYS A 18 9.19 4.52 5.32
CA LYS A 18 10.21 5.27 4.57
C LYS A 18 10.79 4.44 3.43
N GLU A 19 11.14 3.18 3.71
CA GLU A 19 11.67 2.30 2.67
C GLU A 19 10.64 2.05 1.58
N TRP A 20 9.39 1.85 1.99
CA TRP A 20 8.29 1.62 1.04
C TRP A 20 8.12 2.82 0.12
N ALA A 21 8.15 4.04 0.72
CA ALA A 21 8.04 5.27 -0.04
C ALA A 21 9.14 5.38 -1.09
N GLU A 22 10.37 5.05 -0.70
CA GLU A 22 11.51 5.10 -1.62
C GLU A 22 11.33 4.13 -2.78
N LEU A 23 10.88 2.91 -2.49
CA LEU A 23 10.66 1.91 -3.52
C LEU A 23 9.55 2.30 -4.49
N LEU A 24 8.52 2.97 -3.98
CA LEU A 24 7.36 3.35 -4.78
C LEU A 24 7.50 4.74 -5.41
N GLY A 25 8.59 5.44 -5.10
CA GLY A 25 8.84 6.75 -5.70
C GLY A 25 7.95 7.85 -5.17
N VAL A 26 7.51 7.76 -3.92
CA VAL A 26 6.62 8.75 -3.29
C VAL A 26 7.20 9.21 -1.97
N SER A 27 6.60 10.22 -1.35
CA SER A 27 7.03 10.69 -0.05
C SER A 27 6.54 9.76 1.05
N ASN A 28 7.22 9.81 2.20
CA ASN A 28 6.78 9.07 3.37
C ASN A 28 5.37 9.48 3.80
N THR A 29 5.07 10.78 3.73
CA THR A 29 3.75 11.30 4.06
C THR A 29 2.67 10.67 3.16
N THR A 30 2.98 10.45 1.89
CA THR A 30 2.04 9.81 0.96
C THR A 30 1.70 8.40 1.43
N VAL A 31 2.72 7.61 1.83
CA VAL A 31 2.49 6.26 2.32
C VAL A 31 1.63 6.29 3.58
N VAL A 32 1.94 7.21 4.51
CA VAL A 32 1.17 7.36 5.75
C VAL A 32 -0.30 7.65 5.42
N ASN A 33 -0.55 8.57 4.49
CA ASN A 33 -1.92 8.93 4.13
C ASN A 33 -2.66 7.80 3.45
N TRP A 34 -1.97 7.01 2.63
CA TRP A 34 -2.59 5.81 2.02
C TRP A 34 -3.04 4.83 3.10
N GLU A 35 -2.17 4.59 4.08
CA GLU A 35 -2.47 3.59 5.11
C GLU A 35 -3.57 4.06 6.05
N LYS A 36 -3.69 5.37 6.24
CA LYS A 36 -4.77 5.94 7.05
C LYS A 36 -6.10 6.08 6.29
N GLY A 37 -6.06 5.89 4.96
CA GLY A 37 -7.26 6.05 4.15
C GLY A 37 -7.58 7.49 3.78
N ASN A 38 -6.64 8.43 4.00
CA ASN A 38 -6.84 9.83 3.63
C ASN A 38 -6.74 10.04 2.12
N THR A 39 -5.90 9.27 1.45
CA THR A 39 -5.73 9.29 0.00
C THR A 39 -5.62 7.85 -0.48
N GLU A 40 -5.76 7.66 -1.79
CA GLU A 40 -5.70 6.32 -2.38
C GLU A 40 -4.51 6.23 -3.34
N PRO A 41 -3.78 5.10 -3.34
CA PRO A 41 -2.76 4.88 -4.34
C PRO A 41 -3.37 4.64 -5.71
N SER A 42 -2.62 4.95 -6.76
CA SER A 42 -3.05 4.68 -8.13
C SER A 42 -2.99 3.18 -8.40
N LEU A 43 -3.62 2.76 -9.50
CA LEU A 43 -3.58 1.36 -9.91
C LEU A 43 -2.14 0.90 -10.17
N SER A 44 -1.31 1.74 -10.80
CA SER A 44 0.08 1.37 -11.05
C SER A 44 0.86 1.21 -9.77
N GLN A 45 0.57 2.02 -8.75
CA GLN A 45 1.23 1.90 -7.46
C GLN A 45 0.78 0.64 -6.73
N LEU A 46 -0.50 0.29 -6.82
CA LEU A 46 -0.99 -0.96 -6.24
C LEU A 46 -0.33 -2.16 -6.91
N ARG A 47 -0.13 -2.10 -8.23
CA ARG A 47 0.55 -3.17 -8.94
C ARG A 47 1.99 -3.34 -8.44
N MET A 48 2.70 -2.23 -8.24
CA MET A 48 4.04 -2.28 -7.69
C MET A 48 4.06 -2.87 -6.29
N MET A 49 3.10 -2.47 -5.45
CA MET A 49 2.99 -3.03 -4.10
C MET A 49 2.77 -4.54 -4.15
N SER A 50 1.91 -4.99 -5.05
CA SER A 50 1.65 -6.42 -5.23
C SER A 50 2.94 -7.16 -5.61
N GLU A 51 3.70 -6.62 -6.56
CA GLU A 51 4.93 -7.25 -7.00
C GLU A 51 5.99 -7.29 -5.91
N LEU A 52 6.11 -6.19 -5.17
CA LEU A 52 7.13 -6.08 -4.12
C LEU A 52 6.82 -6.95 -2.90
N SER A 53 5.54 -7.14 -2.60
CA SER A 53 5.12 -7.86 -1.40
C SER A 53 4.80 -9.32 -1.66
N GLY A 54 4.52 -9.69 -2.91
CA GLY A 54 4.04 -11.02 -3.24
C GLY A 54 2.56 -11.23 -2.92
N VAL A 55 1.85 -10.17 -2.52
CA VAL A 55 0.41 -10.25 -2.25
C VAL A 55 -0.36 -9.95 -3.53
N PRO A 56 -1.24 -10.87 -3.98
CA PRO A 56 -2.03 -10.61 -5.18
C PRO A 56 -2.88 -9.35 -5.03
N MET A 57 -3.00 -8.58 -6.11
CA MET A 57 -3.76 -7.33 -6.08
C MET A 57 -5.19 -7.53 -5.59
N ASP A 58 -5.80 -8.65 -5.93
CA ASP A 58 -7.19 -8.93 -5.55
C ASP A 58 -7.36 -9.02 -4.03
N PHE A 59 -6.28 -9.28 -3.31
CA PHE A 59 -6.32 -9.41 -1.86
C PHE A 59 -6.05 -8.10 -1.15
N ILE A 60 -5.57 -7.08 -1.86
CA ILE A 60 -5.22 -5.81 -1.25
C ILE A 60 -6.48 -4.97 -1.04
N SER A 61 -6.70 -4.56 0.21
CA SER A 61 -7.85 -3.73 0.57
C SER A 61 -7.40 -2.28 0.64
N VAL A 62 -8.00 -1.43 -0.22
CA VAL A 62 -7.74 0.01 -0.18
C VAL A 62 -8.81 0.65 0.68
N PRO A 63 -8.44 1.41 1.72
CA PRO A 63 -9.45 2.07 2.55
C PRO A 63 -10.31 3.01 1.71
N ASP A 64 -11.62 2.95 1.93
CA ASP A 64 -12.56 3.78 1.20
C ASP A 64 -12.77 5.09 1.97
N LYS A 65 -12.26 6.19 1.42
CA LYS A 65 -12.38 7.47 2.09
C LYS A 65 -13.73 8.15 1.83
N SER A 66 -14.58 7.58 0.98
CA SER A 66 -15.87 8.18 0.67
C SER A 66 -16.87 7.97 1.80
N ASN A 67 -16.56 7.15 2.76
CA ASN A 67 -17.42 6.95 3.93
C ASN A 67 -16.98 7.84 5.07
#